data_435691e345f0c7bb7381736447e40911
#
_entry.id   435691e345f0c7bb7381736447e40911
#
_cell.length_a   1.000
_cell.length_b   1.000
_cell.length_c   1.000
_cell.angle_alpha   90.00
_cell.angle_beta   90.00
_cell.angle_gamma   90.00
#
_symmetry.space_group_name_H-M   'P 1'
#
loop_
_entity.id
_entity.type
_entity.pdbx_description
1 polymer ?
#
loop_
_entity_poly.entity_id
_entity_poly.type
_entity_poly.pdbx_seq_one_letter_code
_entity_poly.pdbx_strand_id
1 'polypeptide(L)'
;MAVKNQVQLITYPDSLGGDLKTLNQVLTTYFPNTFKGGIHILPPFPSSGDRGFAPLTYFEIEPKFGTWEDIRKIGEKHDVLLDLMVNHISRQSVFFKDFLKNGRKSKYSNLFLTLDKIWSDSKPVQEDISKMFLRRTTPYSTFTIESTDQQETVWTTFGKETPSEQIDLDINAPEVKQLLTDFLTNFSKQNVKIVRLDAVGYVVKKIGTSCFFVEPEIYKFLDWVTELATSLGIELLPEVHAHYTTQFKLAKHGNWIYDFILPYMILETLINKSSNRLYSYLKVRPHKQFTMLDCHDGIPVKPDLDDLVETKAAQKIVDVCVERGSNLSLIYSDAHKNKDGFDVHQIRCSYYSVLNCDDDAYLAARAIQFFAPGIPQVYYVGLLAGKNDDEMVKLTGEGREINRHNFTISEIEKEVQKPVVQRLLKLIDFRNDYPAFNGEFIIENAKDNEIKLTWKKEDKYCTLNI
;
A
#
# COMPACT_ATOMS: atom_id res chain seq x y z
N MET A 1 -11.55 17.04 7.53
CA MET A 1 -11.19 16.51 8.87
C MET A 1 -9.69 16.30 8.88
N ALA A 2 -8.97 16.57 9.94
CA ALA A 2 -7.51 16.39 9.93
C ALA A 2 -7.15 14.96 10.33
N VAL A 3 -6.24 14.32 9.59
CA VAL A 3 -5.66 13.03 9.96
C VAL A 3 -4.94 13.17 11.29
N LYS A 4 -5.20 12.26 12.23
CA LYS A 4 -4.58 12.29 13.58
C LYS A 4 -3.09 11.96 13.49
N ASN A 5 -2.24 12.78 14.10
CA ASN A 5 -0.79 12.53 14.19
C ASN A 5 -0.47 11.49 15.27
N GLN A 6 -1.00 10.29 15.11
CA GLN A 6 -0.88 9.17 16.04
C GLN A 6 -0.74 7.86 15.27
N VAL A 7 -0.28 6.81 15.93
CA VAL A 7 -0.01 5.52 15.30
C VAL A 7 -1.29 4.84 14.83
N GLN A 8 -1.25 4.32 13.61
CA GLN A 8 -2.31 3.51 12.99
C GLN A 8 -1.88 2.05 12.87
N LEU A 9 -2.85 1.14 12.90
CA LEU A 9 -2.66 -0.28 12.56
C LEU A 9 -3.01 -0.51 11.09
N ILE A 10 -2.25 -1.36 10.41
CA ILE A 10 -2.64 -1.98 9.13
C ILE A 10 -2.90 -3.47 9.38
N THR A 11 -4.06 -3.97 8.98
CA THR A 11 -4.43 -5.39 9.13
C THR A 11 -5.41 -5.82 8.05
N TYR A 12 -5.42 -7.10 7.71
CA TYR A 12 -6.54 -7.70 7.01
C TYR A 12 -7.72 -7.96 7.97
N PRO A 13 -8.94 -8.10 7.45
CA PRO A 13 -10.12 -8.35 8.29
C PRO A 13 -10.03 -9.68 9.05
N ASP A 14 -9.26 -10.65 8.54
CA ASP A 14 -9.11 -12.00 9.07
C ASP A 14 -7.76 -12.27 9.76
N SER A 15 -6.84 -11.32 9.74
CA SER A 15 -5.45 -11.59 10.19
C SER A 15 -5.25 -11.59 11.70
N LEU A 16 -6.16 -11.00 12.45
CA LEU A 16 -6.13 -10.97 13.92
C LEU A 16 -7.40 -11.61 14.48
N GLY A 17 -7.49 -12.94 14.40
CA GLY A 17 -8.56 -13.73 14.99
C GLY A 17 -9.62 -14.25 14.02
N GLY A 18 -9.55 -13.93 12.70
CA GLY A 18 -10.34 -14.59 11.66
C GLY A 18 -11.48 -13.79 11.04
N ASP A 19 -12.01 -12.74 11.71
CA ASP A 19 -13.07 -11.87 11.19
C ASP A 19 -13.07 -10.48 11.86
N LEU A 20 -13.91 -9.56 11.33
CA LEU A 20 -14.01 -8.18 11.83
C LEU A 20 -14.54 -8.09 13.26
N LYS A 21 -15.45 -8.98 13.66
CA LYS A 21 -15.98 -9.01 15.02
C LYS A 21 -14.88 -9.39 16.01
N THR A 22 -14.12 -10.42 15.67
CA THR A 22 -13.00 -10.88 16.48
C THR A 22 -11.86 -9.85 16.46
N LEU A 23 -11.58 -9.20 15.33
CA LEU A 23 -10.64 -8.08 15.24
C LEU A 23 -11.00 -6.99 16.25
N ASN A 24 -12.27 -6.58 16.32
CA ASN A 24 -12.72 -5.57 17.31
C ASN A 24 -12.52 -6.04 18.76
N GLN A 25 -12.73 -7.33 19.05
CA GLN A 25 -12.44 -7.91 20.37
C GLN A 25 -10.94 -7.87 20.68
N VAL A 26 -10.08 -8.27 19.72
CA VAL A 26 -8.62 -8.21 19.86
C VAL A 26 -8.15 -6.78 20.14
N LEU A 27 -8.63 -5.81 19.36
CA LEU A 27 -8.30 -4.39 19.57
C LEU A 27 -8.69 -3.91 20.96
N THR A 28 -9.87 -4.33 21.45
CA THR A 28 -10.37 -3.90 22.75
C THR A 28 -9.65 -4.60 23.91
N THR A 29 -9.30 -5.87 23.75
CA THR A 29 -8.72 -6.71 24.82
C THR A 29 -7.21 -6.53 24.95
N TYR A 30 -6.49 -6.59 23.85
CA TYR A 30 -5.02 -6.63 23.85
C TYR A 30 -4.37 -5.29 23.52
N PHE A 31 -5.10 -4.39 22.83
CA PHE A 31 -4.58 -3.11 22.35
C PHE A 31 -5.49 -1.93 22.71
N PRO A 32 -6.01 -1.85 23.95
CA PRO A 32 -6.90 -0.76 24.33
C PRO A 32 -6.16 0.57 24.23
N ASN A 33 -6.70 1.52 23.45
CA ASN A 33 -6.12 2.86 23.22
C ASN A 33 -4.75 2.90 22.50
N THR A 34 -4.26 1.78 21.93
CA THR A 34 -2.95 1.71 21.26
C THR A 34 -2.99 2.41 19.90
N PHE A 35 -4.05 2.20 19.09
CA PHE A 35 -4.13 2.76 17.73
C PHE A 35 -5.04 3.98 17.68
N LYS A 36 -4.60 5.06 18.33
CA LYS A 36 -5.35 6.32 18.41
C LYS A 36 -5.45 7.05 17.06
N GLY A 37 -4.52 6.78 16.15
CA GLY A 37 -4.49 7.33 14.78
C GLY A 37 -5.49 6.69 13.84
N GLY A 38 -5.93 5.45 14.13
CA GLY A 38 -6.91 4.72 13.32
C GLY A 38 -6.50 3.30 12.94
N ILE A 39 -7.36 2.64 12.17
CA ILE A 39 -7.18 1.27 11.70
C ILE A 39 -7.35 1.25 10.17
N HIS A 40 -6.31 0.86 9.46
CA HIS A 40 -6.37 0.52 8.05
C HIS A 40 -6.75 -0.95 7.91
N ILE A 41 -7.98 -1.20 7.51
CA ILE A 41 -8.48 -2.54 7.21
C ILE A 41 -8.29 -2.75 5.71
N LEU A 42 -7.35 -3.61 5.35
CA LEU A 42 -7.09 -4.02 3.96
C LEU A 42 -8.35 -4.69 3.38
N PRO A 43 -8.54 -4.72 2.05
CA PRO A 43 -9.84 -4.87 1.42
C PRO A 43 -10.74 -5.97 2.02
N PRO A 44 -11.82 -5.61 2.73
CA PRO A 44 -12.75 -6.57 3.32
C PRO A 44 -13.90 -6.95 2.38
N PHE A 45 -13.83 -6.58 1.11
CA PHE A 45 -14.90 -6.72 0.13
C PHE A 45 -14.89 -8.09 -0.53
N PRO A 46 -16.03 -8.54 -1.12
CA PRO A 46 -16.05 -9.69 -2.02
C PRO A 46 -15.03 -9.52 -3.13
N SER A 47 -14.14 -10.50 -3.29
CA SER A 47 -13.02 -10.45 -4.22
C SER A 47 -12.78 -11.78 -4.89
N SER A 48 -12.35 -11.75 -6.14
CA SER A 48 -11.99 -12.94 -6.90
C SER A 48 -10.51 -13.31 -6.85
N GLY A 49 -9.69 -12.48 -6.20
CA GLY A 49 -8.25 -12.74 -6.14
C GLY A 49 -7.45 -11.70 -5.39
N ASP A 50 -6.14 -11.93 -5.33
CA ASP A 50 -5.14 -11.08 -4.69
C ASP A 50 -5.51 -10.60 -3.27
N ARG A 51 -6.12 -11.51 -2.49
CA ARG A 51 -6.50 -11.29 -1.09
C ARG A 51 -7.29 -9.99 -0.87
N GLY A 52 -8.29 -9.72 -1.74
CA GLY A 52 -9.15 -8.55 -1.66
C GLY A 52 -8.92 -7.51 -2.77
N PHE A 53 -7.76 -7.51 -3.44
CA PHE A 53 -7.41 -6.50 -4.44
C PHE A 53 -7.97 -6.77 -5.86
N ALA A 54 -8.86 -7.76 -6.02
CA ALA A 54 -9.70 -7.95 -7.21
C ALA A 54 -11.19 -7.85 -6.82
N PRO A 55 -11.69 -6.67 -6.41
CA PRO A 55 -13.01 -6.52 -5.79
C PRO A 55 -14.14 -6.74 -6.80
N LEU A 56 -15.22 -7.39 -6.35
CA LEU A 56 -16.46 -7.51 -7.11
C LEU A 56 -17.33 -6.25 -6.94
N THR A 57 -17.30 -5.68 -5.74
CA THR A 57 -18.12 -4.53 -5.33
C THR A 57 -17.51 -3.88 -4.09
N TYR A 58 -17.96 -2.64 -3.79
CA TYR A 58 -17.66 -1.93 -2.55
C TYR A 58 -18.92 -1.63 -1.73
N PHE A 59 -20.06 -2.20 -2.12
CA PHE A 59 -21.32 -2.01 -1.37
C PHE A 59 -21.51 -3.04 -0.26
N GLU A 60 -20.78 -4.15 -0.33
CA GLU A 60 -20.91 -5.29 0.59
C GLU A 60 -19.54 -5.63 1.20
N ILE A 61 -19.56 -6.16 2.41
CA ILE A 61 -18.42 -6.82 3.04
C ILE A 61 -18.50 -8.31 2.70
N GLU A 62 -17.35 -8.95 2.46
CA GLU A 62 -17.28 -10.39 2.24
C GLU A 62 -17.90 -11.12 3.45
N PRO A 63 -18.94 -11.95 3.25
CA PRO A 63 -19.69 -12.55 4.37
C PRO A 63 -18.86 -13.29 5.40
N LYS A 64 -17.75 -13.92 4.98
CA LYS A 64 -16.83 -14.61 5.90
C LYS A 64 -16.09 -13.64 6.84
N PHE A 65 -15.97 -12.37 6.48
CA PHE A 65 -15.31 -11.36 7.32
C PHE A 65 -16.29 -10.60 8.23
N GLY A 66 -17.59 -10.60 7.91
CA GLY A 66 -18.61 -9.89 8.67
C GLY A 66 -19.45 -8.94 7.84
N THR A 67 -19.74 -7.78 8.39
CA THR A 67 -20.68 -6.81 7.81
C THR A 67 -20.18 -5.37 7.94
N TRP A 68 -20.85 -4.44 7.26
CA TRP A 68 -20.63 -2.99 7.47
C TRP A 68 -20.89 -2.55 8.92
N GLU A 69 -21.77 -3.25 9.65
CA GLU A 69 -22.00 -2.98 11.08
C GLU A 69 -20.74 -3.24 11.91
N ASP A 70 -19.98 -4.28 11.59
CA ASP A 70 -18.72 -4.58 12.29
C ASP A 70 -17.66 -3.52 11.99
N ILE A 71 -17.57 -3.02 10.74
CA ILE A 71 -16.73 -1.87 10.38
C ILE A 71 -17.15 -0.62 11.18
N ARG A 72 -18.46 -0.31 11.27
CA ARG A 72 -18.94 0.84 12.05
C ARG A 72 -18.61 0.73 13.54
N LYS A 73 -18.69 -0.48 14.12
CA LYS A 73 -18.31 -0.71 15.53
C LYS A 73 -16.84 -0.44 15.79
N ILE A 74 -15.95 -0.82 14.86
CA ILE A 74 -14.53 -0.43 14.92
C ILE A 74 -14.43 1.09 14.81
N GLY A 75 -15.20 1.71 13.92
CA GLY A 75 -15.26 3.15 13.68
C GLY A 75 -15.79 4.00 14.84
N GLU A 76 -16.42 3.41 15.86
CA GLU A 76 -16.82 4.12 17.08
C GLU A 76 -15.61 4.59 17.92
N LYS A 77 -14.49 3.87 17.83
CA LYS A 77 -13.28 4.14 18.62
C LYS A 77 -12.09 4.58 17.78
N HIS A 78 -12.06 4.21 16.49
CA HIS A 78 -10.94 4.39 15.61
C HIS A 78 -11.34 5.07 14.31
N ASP A 79 -10.50 5.91 13.75
CA ASP A 79 -10.67 6.35 12.37
C ASP A 79 -10.42 5.15 11.45
N VAL A 80 -11.41 4.79 10.64
CA VAL A 80 -11.29 3.65 9.71
C VAL A 80 -10.71 4.13 8.39
N LEU A 81 -9.71 3.40 7.90
CA LEU A 81 -9.15 3.54 6.57
C LEU A 81 -9.44 2.27 5.78
N LEU A 82 -9.92 2.41 4.53
CA LEU A 82 -10.18 1.34 3.58
C LEU A 82 -9.50 1.62 2.24
N ASP A 83 -9.33 0.56 1.44
CA ASP A 83 -8.78 0.65 0.09
C ASP A 83 -9.89 0.82 -0.95
N LEU A 84 -9.61 1.60 -2.00
CA LEU A 84 -10.40 1.70 -3.23
C LEU A 84 -9.48 1.49 -4.43
N MET A 85 -9.65 0.38 -5.15
CA MET A 85 -8.95 0.11 -6.40
C MET A 85 -9.59 0.95 -7.51
N VAL A 86 -8.98 2.11 -7.79
CA VAL A 86 -9.51 3.05 -8.79
C VAL A 86 -9.16 2.68 -10.22
N ASN A 87 -8.14 1.82 -10.40
CA ASN A 87 -7.69 1.40 -11.72
C ASN A 87 -8.51 0.24 -12.29
N HIS A 88 -9.02 -0.66 -11.46
CA HIS A 88 -9.59 -1.92 -11.93
C HIS A 88 -10.70 -2.48 -11.03
N ILE A 89 -11.46 -3.42 -11.57
CA ILE A 89 -12.46 -4.21 -10.85
C ILE A 89 -12.37 -5.67 -11.29
N SER A 90 -12.92 -6.60 -10.50
CA SER A 90 -12.91 -8.02 -10.83
C SER A 90 -13.69 -8.32 -12.12
N ARG A 91 -13.17 -9.27 -12.93
CA ARG A 91 -13.95 -9.86 -14.04
C ARG A 91 -15.21 -10.57 -13.57
N GLN A 92 -15.30 -10.94 -12.30
CA GLN A 92 -16.48 -11.56 -11.69
C GLN A 92 -17.49 -10.55 -11.16
N SER A 93 -17.21 -9.24 -11.24
CA SER A 93 -18.16 -8.20 -10.90
C SER A 93 -19.42 -8.29 -11.74
N VAL A 94 -20.55 -7.82 -11.20
CA VAL A 94 -21.82 -7.76 -11.94
C VAL A 94 -21.70 -6.91 -13.20
N PHE A 95 -20.82 -5.93 -13.20
CA PHE A 95 -20.55 -5.01 -14.31
C PHE A 95 -19.89 -5.73 -15.48
N PHE A 96 -18.80 -6.48 -15.22
CA PHE A 96 -18.08 -7.18 -16.29
C PHE A 96 -18.79 -8.45 -16.75
N LYS A 97 -19.48 -9.14 -15.85
CA LYS A 97 -20.37 -10.27 -16.25
C LYS A 97 -21.47 -9.84 -17.23
N ASP A 98 -22.09 -8.68 -17.00
CA ASP A 98 -23.06 -8.15 -17.96
C ASP A 98 -22.39 -7.78 -19.29
N PHE A 99 -21.17 -7.21 -19.24
CA PHE A 99 -20.38 -6.96 -20.45
C PHE A 99 -20.03 -8.24 -21.19
N LEU A 100 -19.62 -9.31 -20.53
CA LEU A 100 -19.35 -10.61 -21.16
C LEU A 100 -20.61 -11.20 -21.82
N LYS A 101 -21.76 -11.02 -21.19
CA LYS A 101 -23.05 -11.50 -21.73
C LYS A 101 -23.50 -10.70 -22.96
N ASN A 102 -23.44 -9.39 -22.92
CA ASN A 102 -24.09 -8.49 -23.88
C ASN A 102 -23.10 -7.73 -24.79
N GLY A 103 -21.80 -7.81 -24.55
CA GLY A 103 -20.75 -7.10 -25.27
C GLY A 103 -20.96 -5.58 -25.24
N ARG A 104 -20.80 -4.93 -26.38
CA ARG A 104 -20.97 -3.47 -26.55
C ARG A 104 -22.40 -3.00 -26.31
N LYS A 105 -23.40 -3.89 -26.24
CA LYS A 105 -24.80 -3.58 -25.89
C LYS A 105 -25.03 -3.53 -24.38
N SER A 106 -24.07 -3.96 -23.57
CA SER A 106 -24.16 -3.84 -22.12
C SER A 106 -24.27 -2.38 -21.71
N LYS A 107 -25.14 -2.08 -20.74
CA LYS A 107 -25.22 -0.75 -20.11
C LYS A 107 -23.94 -0.36 -19.38
N TYR A 108 -23.05 -1.31 -19.14
CA TYR A 108 -21.77 -1.13 -18.48
C TYR A 108 -20.58 -1.12 -19.45
N SER A 109 -20.81 -1.18 -20.77
CA SER A 109 -19.75 -1.25 -21.77
C SER A 109 -18.75 -0.09 -21.69
N ASN A 110 -19.22 1.11 -21.31
CA ASN A 110 -18.38 2.29 -21.18
C ASN A 110 -17.44 2.24 -19.96
N LEU A 111 -17.70 1.36 -18.98
CA LEU A 111 -16.81 1.23 -17.83
C LEU A 111 -15.42 0.70 -18.19
N PHE A 112 -15.31 -0.06 -19.29
CA PHE A 112 -14.10 -0.79 -19.61
C PHE A 112 -13.32 -0.18 -20.76
N LEU A 113 -11.99 -0.28 -20.67
CA LEU A 113 -11.06 0.16 -21.71
C LEU A 113 -10.90 -0.93 -22.76
N THR A 114 -11.68 -0.84 -23.83
CA THR A 114 -11.52 -1.69 -25.01
C THR A 114 -10.39 -1.16 -25.91
N LEU A 115 -9.78 -2.02 -26.74
CA LEU A 115 -8.58 -1.65 -27.50
C LEU A 115 -8.79 -0.45 -28.44
N ASP A 116 -9.98 -0.30 -29.04
CA ASP A 116 -10.32 0.85 -29.90
C ASP A 116 -10.29 2.19 -29.19
N LYS A 117 -10.45 2.22 -27.87
CA LYS A 117 -10.31 3.42 -27.05
C LYS A 117 -8.82 3.83 -26.86
N ILE A 118 -7.89 2.91 -27.10
CA ILE A 118 -6.45 3.11 -26.95
C ILE A 118 -5.76 3.19 -28.32
N TRP A 119 -6.01 2.20 -29.20
CA TRP A 119 -5.50 2.18 -30.57
C TRP A 119 -6.70 2.21 -31.53
N SER A 120 -6.77 3.27 -32.35
CA SER A 120 -7.93 3.56 -33.22
C SER A 120 -8.31 2.43 -34.19
N ASP A 121 -7.35 1.58 -34.56
CA ASP A 121 -7.54 0.38 -35.39
C ASP A 121 -7.73 -0.91 -34.56
N SER A 122 -7.87 -0.78 -33.26
CA SER A 122 -8.01 -1.90 -32.30
C SER A 122 -6.83 -2.89 -32.30
N LYS A 123 -5.66 -2.46 -32.79
CA LYS A 123 -4.47 -3.31 -32.87
C LYS A 123 -3.38 -2.81 -31.93
N PRO A 124 -2.94 -3.64 -30.99
CA PRO A 124 -1.80 -3.30 -30.12
C PRO A 124 -0.54 -3.06 -30.94
N VAL A 125 0.14 -1.93 -30.67
CA VAL A 125 1.41 -1.58 -31.31
C VAL A 125 2.54 -1.94 -30.36
N GLN A 126 3.44 -2.84 -30.80
CA GLN A 126 4.53 -3.34 -29.96
C GLN A 126 5.49 -2.23 -29.51
N GLU A 127 5.72 -1.21 -30.35
CA GLU A 127 6.53 -0.06 -29.97
C GLU A 127 5.92 0.73 -28.78
N ASP A 128 4.59 0.89 -28.74
CA ASP A 128 3.92 1.53 -27.61
C ASP A 128 4.03 0.67 -26.37
N ILE A 129 3.76 -0.64 -26.48
CA ILE A 129 3.84 -1.60 -25.37
C ILE A 129 5.24 -1.62 -24.76
N SER A 130 6.27 -1.54 -25.58
CA SER A 130 7.67 -1.55 -25.10
C SER A 130 8.02 -0.34 -24.21
N LYS A 131 7.28 0.77 -24.30
CA LYS A 131 7.46 1.97 -23.47
C LYS A 131 6.70 1.90 -22.15
N MET A 132 5.76 0.94 -22.01
CA MET A 132 4.86 0.86 -20.86
C MET A 132 5.54 0.26 -19.63
N PHE A 133 5.14 0.73 -18.46
CA PHE A 133 5.50 0.11 -17.19
C PHE A 133 4.57 -1.06 -16.90
N LEU A 134 4.94 -2.23 -17.41
CA LEU A 134 4.09 -3.43 -17.37
C LEU A 134 4.12 -4.11 -16.00
N ARG A 135 2.96 -4.58 -15.56
CA ARG A 135 2.78 -5.41 -14.35
C ARG A 135 2.49 -6.87 -14.69
N ARG A 136 2.35 -7.18 -15.97
CA ARG A 136 2.19 -8.52 -16.56
C ARG A 136 2.76 -8.51 -17.98
N THR A 137 2.86 -9.67 -18.61
CA THR A 137 3.48 -9.83 -19.94
C THR A 137 2.80 -9.02 -21.04
N THR A 138 1.46 -8.89 -20.98
CA THR A 138 0.66 -8.08 -21.92
C THR A 138 -0.35 -7.24 -21.16
N PRO A 139 -0.58 -5.96 -21.54
CA PRO A 139 -1.49 -5.07 -20.83
C PRO A 139 -2.96 -5.24 -21.24
N TYR A 140 -3.34 -6.37 -21.83
CA TYR A 140 -4.71 -6.65 -22.26
C TYR A 140 -5.03 -8.12 -22.16
N SER A 141 -6.34 -8.42 -22.15
CA SER A 141 -6.88 -9.79 -22.17
C SER A 141 -8.07 -9.86 -23.10
N THR A 142 -8.22 -11.01 -23.80
CA THR A 142 -9.32 -11.27 -24.75
C THR A 142 -10.33 -12.19 -24.12
N PHE A 143 -11.61 -11.85 -24.30
CA PHE A 143 -12.76 -12.56 -23.77
C PHE A 143 -13.77 -12.86 -24.88
N THR A 144 -14.51 -13.96 -24.76
CA THR A 144 -15.63 -14.30 -25.66
C THR A 144 -16.90 -13.66 -25.14
N ILE A 145 -17.60 -12.94 -26.00
CA ILE A 145 -18.92 -12.34 -25.70
C ILE A 145 -20.01 -13.39 -25.95
N GLU A 146 -20.72 -13.74 -24.90
CA GLU A 146 -21.69 -14.87 -24.91
C GLU A 146 -22.83 -14.68 -25.93
N SER A 147 -23.33 -13.45 -26.11
CA SER A 147 -24.48 -13.19 -27.03
C SER A 147 -24.12 -13.21 -28.50
N THR A 148 -22.83 -13.12 -28.87
CA THR A 148 -22.41 -13.01 -30.28
C THR A 148 -21.32 -14.00 -30.67
N ASP A 149 -20.75 -14.68 -29.70
CA ASP A 149 -19.57 -15.55 -29.83
C ASP A 149 -18.32 -14.82 -30.41
N GLN A 150 -18.34 -13.50 -30.37
CA GLN A 150 -17.23 -12.66 -30.84
C GLN A 150 -16.20 -12.45 -29.74
N GLN A 151 -14.95 -12.23 -30.14
CA GLN A 151 -13.87 -11.88 -29.23
C GLN A 151 -13.85 -10.38 -28.98
N GLU A 152 -13.76 -10.00 -27.70
CA GLU A 152 -13.55 -8.61 -27.29
C GLU A 152 -12.30 -8.53 -26.43
N THR A 153 -11.43 -7.56 -26.70
CA THR A 153 -10.18 -7.37 -25.95
C THR A 153 -10.25 -6.08 -25.15
N VAL A 154 -9.95 -6.20 -23.87
CA VAL A 154 -9.96 -5.09 -22.91
C VAL A 154 -8.63 -4.95 -22.23
N TRP A 155 -8.33 -3.74 -21.76
CA TRP A 155 -7.10 -3.45 -21.00
C TRP A 155 -7.12 -4.15 -19.64
N THR A 156 -5.95 -4.71 -19.26
CA THR A 156 -5.73 -5.40 -18.00
C THR A 156 -4.31 -5.15 -17.51
N THR A 157 -4.12 -4.15 -16.66
CA THR A 157 -2.80 -3.79 -16.12
C THR A 157 -2.27 -4.87 -15.18
N PHE A 158 -3.13 -5.43 -14.36
CA PHE A 158 -2.79 -6.40 -13.31
C PHE A 158 -3.43 -7.75 -13.58
N GLY A 159 -3.27 -8.66 -12.62
CA GLY A 159 -3.81 -9.99 -12.64
C GLY A 159 -2.80 -11.05 -13.06
N LYS A 160 -2.95 -12.25 -12.50
CA LYS A 160 -2.07 -13.41 -12.74
C LYS A 160 -2.63 -14.38 -13.73
N GLU A 161 -3.96 -14.44 -13.84
CA GLU A 161 -4.65 -15.35 -14.74
C GLU A 161 -4.59 -14.88 -16.20
N THR A 162 -4.86 -15.80 -17.13
CA THR A 162 -5.04 -15.51 -18.56
C THR A 162 -6.30 -16.19 -19.03
N PRO A 163 -7.36 -15.43 -19.39
CA PRO A 163 -7.48 -13.97 -19.31
C PRO A 163 -7.51 -13.46 -17.86
N SER A 164 -7.14 -12.18 -17.64
CA SER A 164 -6.99 -11.58 -16.31
C SER A 164 -8.27 -11.60 -15.48
N GLU A 165 -8.08 -11.74 -14.17
CA GLU A 165 -9.14 -11.56 -13.16
C GLU A 165 -9.39 -10.09 -12.79
N GLN A 166 -8.52 -9.17 -13.21
CA GLN A 166 -8.62 -7.72 -12.94
C GLN A 166 -8.78 -6.96 -14.26
N ILE A 167 -9.87 -6.22 -14.39
CA ILE A 167 -10.25 -5.50 -15.61
C ILE A 167 -10.17 -4.00 -15.37
N ASP A 168 -9.39 -3.30 -16.19
CA ASP A 168 -9.17 -1.87 -16.02
C ASP A 168 -10.42 -1.04 -16.37
N LEU A 169 -10.61 0.02 -15.58
CA LEU A 169 -11.71 0.98 -15.74
C LEU A 169 -11.26 2.16 -16.62
N ASP A 170 -12.20 2.66 -17.43
CA ASP A 170 -11.98 3.86 -18.24
C ASP A 170 -12.30 5.12 -17.44
N ILE A 171 -11.30 5.70 -16.78
CA ILE A 171 -11.50 6.91 -15.94
C ILE A 171 -12.00 8.14 -16.72
N ASN A 172 -11.94 8.12 -18.06
CA ASN A 172 -12.49 9.20 -18.90
C ASN A 172 -14.00 9.06 -19.09
N ALA A 173 -14.56 7.87 -18.87
CA ALA A 173 -15.98 7.63 -18.98
C ALA A 173 -16.75 8.26 -17.81
N PRO A 174 -17.83 9.01 -18.06
CA PRO A 174 -18.70 9.56 -17.02
C PRO A 174 -19.27 8.47 -16.10
N GLU A 175 -19.54 7.29 -16.64
CA GLU A 175 -20.06 6.12 -15.90
C GLU A 175 -19.07 5.61 -14.85
N VAL A 176 -17.75 5.64 -15.13
CA VAL A 176 -16.73 5.29 -14.15
C VAL A 176 -16.66 6.34 -13.06
N LYS A 177 -16.74 7.62 -13.40
CA LYS A 177 -16.80 8.70 -12.40
C LYS A 177 -18.01 8.56 -11.49
N GLN A 178 -19.17 8.22 -12.07
CA GLN A 178 -20.37 7.96 -11.27
C GLN A 178 -20.19 6.74 -10.34
N LEU A 179 -19.62 5.66 -10.85
CA LEU A 179 -19.36 4.45 -10.06
C LEU A 179 -18.42 4.73 -8.88
N LEU A 180 -17.33 5.47 -9.10
CA LEU A 180 -16.40 5.88 -8.03
C LEU A 180 -17.08 6.83 -7.03
N THR A 181 -17.97 7.71 -7.52
CA THR A 181 -18.79 8.58 -6.66
C THR A 181 -19.71 7.75 -5.75
N ASP A 182 -20.35 6.73 -6.29
CA ASP A 182 -21.25 5.85 -5.54
C ASP A 182 -20.48 5.05 -4.48
N PHE A 183 -19.28 4.55 -4.80
CA PHE A 183 -18.43 3.85 -3.83
C PHE A 183 -17.97 4.77 -2.69
N LEU A 184 -17.44 5.97 -3.01
CA LEU A 184 -17.02 6.93 -1.99
C LEU A 184 -18.20 7.43 -1.14
N THR A 185 -19.37 7.61 -1.75
CA THR A 185 -20.59 7.95 -1.03
C THR A 185 -21.01 6.85 -0.06
N ASN A 186 -20.89 5.57 -0.48
CA ASN A 186 -21.12 4.45 0.43
C ASN A 186 -20.13 4.48 1.60
N PHE A 187 -18.84 4.66 1.34
CA PHE A 187 -17.81 4.75 2.38
C PHE A 187 -18.09 5.88 3.38
N SER A 188 -18.48 7.05 2.90
CA SER A 188 -18.88 8.17 3.76
C SER A 188 -20.06 7.81 4.66
N LYS A 189 -21.10 7.16 4.12
CA LYS A 189 -22.25 6.67 4.91
C LYS A 189 -21.86 5.64 5.97
N GLN A 190 -20.80 4.88 5.74
CA GLN A 190 -20.26 3.90 6.69
C GLN A 190 -19.23 4.51 7.66
N ASN A 191 -19.06 5.84 7.66
CA ASN A 191 -18.16 6.59 8.54
C ASN A 191 -16.65 6.29 8.29
N VAL A 192 -16.29 5.84 7.08
CA VAL A 192 -14.89 5.72 6.68
C VAL A 192 -14.25 7.10 6.62
N LYS A 193 -13.07 7.27 7.20
CA LYS A 193 -12.40 8.57 7.33
C LYS A 193 -11.30 8.81 6.31
N ILE A 194 -10.60 7.75 5.93
CA ILE A 194 -9.49 7.82 4.99
C ILE A 194 -9.70 6.72 3.94
N VAL A 195 -9.40 7.02 2.70
CA VAL A 195 -9.42 6.04 1.61
C VAL A 195 -8.07 6.00 0.92
N ARG A 196 -7.43 4.82 0.93
CA ARG A 196 -6.24 4.57 0.12
C ARG A 196 -6.66 4.30 -1.31
N LEU A 197 -6.16 5.11 -2.24
CA LEU A 197 -6.36 4.89 -3.67
C LEU A 197 -5.30 3.93 -4.18
N ASP A 198 -5.66 2.66 -4.27
CA ASP A 198 -4.79 1.60 -4.78
C ASP A 198 -4.55 1.76 -6.28
N ALA A 199 -3.30 1.50 -6.70
CA ALA A 199 -2.88 1.48 -8.10
C ALA A 199 -3.23 2.76 -8.90
N VAL A 200 -3.38 3.91 -8.23
CA VAL A 200 -3.81 5.15 -8.87
C VAL A 200 -2.84 5.63 -9.96
N GLY A 201 -1.57 5.30 -9.86
CA GLY A 201 -0.58 5.64 -10.88
C GLY A 201 -0.89 5.07 -12.27
N TYR A 202 -1.71 4.03 -12.35
CA TYR A 202 -2.02 3.32 -13.61
C TYR A 202 -3.32 3.75 -14.27
N VAL A 203 -4.09 4.67 -13.69
CA VAL A 203 -5.44 5.00 -14.22
C VAL A 203 -5.43 5.69 -15.58
N VAL A 204 -4.35 6.36 -15.95
CA VAL A 204 -4.21 7.05 -17.25
C VAL A 204 -3.51 6.14 -18.26
N LYS A 205 -4.23 5.79 -19.35
CA LYS A 205 -3.67 5.03 -20.48
C LYS A 205 -3.48 6.01 -21.67
N LYS A 206 -2.22 6.22 -22.06
CA LYS A 206 -1.86 7.14 -23.16
C LYS A 206 -0.75 6.54 -24.01
N ILE A 207 -1.04 6.33 -25.28
CA ILE A 207 -0.07 5.80 -26.27
C ILE A 207 1.21 6.64 -26.27
N GLY A 208 2.35 5.97 -26.46
CA GLY A 208 3.67 6.62 -26.50
C GLY A 208 4.24 6.99 -25.14
N THR A 209 3.55 6.66 -24.04
CA THR A 209 3.98 6.89 -22.67
C THR A 209 4.17 5.56 -21.90
N SER A 210 4.68 5.65 -20.66
CA SER A 210 4.75 4.49 -19.76
C SER A 210 3.39 3.96 -19.31
N CYS A 211 2.28 4.64 -19.57
CA CYS A 211 0.95 4.40 -18.99
C CYS A 211 0.97 4.31 -17.45
N PHE A 212 1.96 4.93 -16.83
CA PHE A 212 2.14 5.02 -15.40
C PHE A 212 2.49 6.45 -15.02
N PHE A 213 1.72 7.02 -14.11
CA PHE A 213 1.84 8.39 -13.62
C PHE A 213 1.96 9.44 -14.74
N VAL A 214 1.06 9.38 -15.72
CA VAL A 214 1.10 10.23 -16.92
C VAL A 214 0.66 11.64 -16.58
N GLU A 215 1.61 12.57 -16.62
CA GLU A 215 1.35 14.01 -16.41
C GLU A 215 0.92 14.70 -17.73
N PRO A 216 0.03 15.69 -17.70
CA PRO A 216 -0.67 16.25 -16.53
C PRO A 216 -1.99 15.54 -16.19
N GLU A 217 -2.39 14.53 -16.95
CA GLU A 217 -3.70 13.89 -16.87
C GLU A 217 -3.94 13.23 -15.50
N ILE A 218 -2.89 12.67 -14.87
CA ILE A 218 -3.00 12.08 -13.54
C ILE A 218 -3.44 13.10 -12.48
N TYR A 219 -2.94 14.33 -12.54
CA TYR A 219 -3.33 15.37 -11.59
C TYR A 219 -4.79 15.79 -11.76
N LYS A 220 -5.29 15.84 -13.00
CA LYS A 220 -6.72 16.12 -13.25
C LYS A 220 -7.64 15.09 -12.60
N PHE A 221 -7.22 13.81 -12.64
CA PHE A 221 -7.95 12.74 -11.96
C PHE A 221 -7.85 12.88 -10.43
N LEU A 222 -6.65 13.12 -9.91
CA LEU A 222 -6.42 13.28 -8.47
C LEU A 222 -7.17 14.50 -7.91
N ASP A 223 -7.19 15.62 -8.61
CA ASP A 223 -7.92 16.83 -8.21
C ASP A 223 -9.41 16.53 -8.13
N TRP A 224 -9.99 15.93 -9.18
CA TRP A 224 -11.39 15.56 -9.21
C TRP A 224 -11.78 14.62 -8.06
N VAL A 225 -11.02 13.55 -7.85
CA VAL A 225 -11.36 12.57 -6.81
C VAL A 225 -11.10 13.11 -5.40
N THR A 226 -10.12 14.01 -5.24
CA THR A 226 -9.83 14.69 -3.96
C THR A 226 -10.95 15.67 -3.61
N GLU A 227 -11.41 16.45 -4.57
CA GLU A 227 -12.55 17.39 -4.38
C GLU A 227 -13.82 16.62 -3.98
N LEU A 228 -14.11 15.51 -4.67
CA LEU A 228 -15.22 14.63 -4.34
C LEU A 228 -15.09 14.05 -2.92
N ALA A 229 -13.97 13.44 -2.59
CA ALA A 229 -13.74 12.83 -1.28
C ALA A 229 -13.83 13.86 -0.14
N THR A 230 -13.26 15.06 -0.35
CA THR A 230 -13.33 16.17 0.61
C THR A 230 -14.78 16.58 0.85
N SER A 231 -15.60 16.67 -0.19
CA SER A 231 -17.04 16.99 -0.07
C SER A 231 -17.83 15.94 0.74
N LEU A 232 -17.33 14.70 0.76
CA LEU A 232 -17.88 13.57 1.51
C LEU A 232 -17.25 13.40 2.91
N GLY A 233 -16.32 14.27 3.30
CA GLY A 233 -15.62 14.19 4.60
C GLY A 233 -14.58 13.08 4.68
N ILE A 234 -14.02 12.67 3.55
CA ILE A 234 -13.00 11.61 3.42
C ILE A 234 -11.66 12.23 3.02
N GLU A 235 -10.59 11.85 3.69
CA GLU A 235 -9.21 12.12 3.27
C GLU A 235 -8.72 11.03 2.32
N LEU A 236 -7.91 11.40 1.31
CA LEU A 236 -7.34 10.44 0.37
C LEU A 236 -5.85 10.20 0.62
N LEU A 237 -5.44 8.96 0.39
CA LEU A 237 -4.05 8.51 0.47
C LEU A 237 -3.70 7.76 -0.83
N PRO A 238 -3.21 8.45 -1.87
CA PRO A 238 -2.77 7.83 -3.12
C PRO A 238 -1.59 6.89 -2.89
N GLU A 239 -1.68 5.67 -3.43
CA GLU A 239 -0.58 4.72 -3.48
C GLU A 239 0.11 4.79 -4.84
N VAL A 240 1.39 5.20 -4.82
CA VAL A 240 2.21 5.36 -6.03
C VAL A 240 3.62 4.85 -5.75
N HIS A 241 3.94 3.67 -6.27
CA HIS A 241 5.30 3.15 -6.31
C HIS A 241 6.03 3.72 -7.52
N ALA A 242 6.75 4.81 -7.32
CA ALA A 242 7.47 5.54 -8.35
C ALA A 242 8.79 6.09 -7.80
N HIS A 243 9.63 6.56 -8.69
CA HIS A 243 10.82 7.34 -8.32
C HIS A 243 10.46 8.38 -7.26
N TYR A 244 11.27 8.51 -6.22
CA TYR A 244 10.98 9.36 -5.05
C TYR A 244 10.59 10.81 -5.40
N THR A 245 11.15 11.35 -6.49
CA THR A 245 10.79 12.71 -6.93
C THR A 245 9.33 12.84 -7.37
N THR A 246 8.72 11.78 -7.88
CA THR A 246 7.29 11.74 -8.21
C THR A 246 6.45 11.82 -6.93
N GLN A 247 6.84 11.10 -5.89
CA GLN A 247 6.18 11.18 -4.58
C GLN A 247 6.33 12.59 -3.98
N PHE A 248 7.51 13.23 -4.12
CA PHE A 248 7.73 14.60 -3.67
C PHE A 248 6.86 15.61 -4.44
N LYS A 249 6.67 15.42 -5.76
CA LYS A 249 5.73 16.24 -6.56
C LYS A 249 4.29 16.08 -6.05
N LEU A 250 3.85 14.86 -5.75
CA LEU A 250 2.52 14.59 -5.17
C LEU A 250 2.34 15.30 -3.82
N ALA A 251 3.33 15.21 -2.94
CA ALA A 251 3.29 15.90 -1.65
C ALA A 251 3.23 17.42 -1.83
N LYS A 252 4.01 17.98 -2.77
CA LYS A 252 3.98 19.40 -3.12
C LYS A 252 2.65 19.83 -3.73
N HIS A 253 1.97 18.94 -4.44
CA HIS A 253 0.61 19.15 -4.97
C HIS A 253 -0.46 19.17 -3.86
N GLY A 254 -0.11 18.78 -2.63
CA GLY A 254 -0.98 18.81 -1.46
C GLY A 254 -1.52 17.45 -1.03
N ASN A 255 -1.22 16.38 -1.75
CA ASN A 255 -1.65 15.04 -1.41
C ASN A 255 -0.94 14.48 -0.18
N TRP A 256 -1.59 13.61 0.58
CA TRP A 256 -0.91 12.64 1.41
C TRP A 256 -0.14 11.67 0.52
N ILE A 257 0.99 11.17 0.98
CA ILE A 257 1.76 10.15 0.29
C ILE A 257 2.25 9.09 1.29
N TYR A 258 2.60 7.91 0.78
CA TYR A 258 3.39 6.95 1.54
C TYR A 258 4.88 7.29 1.48
N ASP A 259 5.58 7.05 2.57
CA ASP A 259 7.04 7.05 2.58
C ASP A 259 7.56 5.65 2.26
N PHE A 260 7.68 5.34 0.98
CA PHE A 260 8.19 4.05 0.51
C PHE A 260 9.72 3.94 0.56
N ILE A 261 10.41 5.04 0.86
CA ILE A 261 11.87 5.10 0.94
C ILE A 261 12.37 4.76 2.34
N LEU A 262 11.66 5.22 3.37
CA LEU A 262 12.08 5.11 4.76
C LEU A 262 12.35 3.66 5.21
N PRO A 263 11.52 2.65 4.86
CA PRO A 263 11.78 1.26 5.26
C PRO A 263 13.15 0.76 4.83
N TYR A 264 13.52 1.03 3.56
CA TYR A 264 14.81 0.63 3.04
C TYR A 264 15.96 1.41 3.71
N MET A 265 15.82 2.73 3.88
CA MET A 265 16.86 3.57 4.50
C MET A 265 17.16 3.15 5.94
N ILE A 266 16.14 2.80 6.71
CA ILE A 266 16.31 2.28 8.07
C ILE A 266 17.00 0.91 8.05
N LEU A 267 16.55 0.01 7.17
CA LEU A 267 17.15 -1.32 7.02
C LEU A 267 18.64 -1.22 6.64
N GLU A 268 18.97 -0.42 5.64
CA GLU A 268 20.34 -0.16 5.22
C GLU A 268 21.19 0.41 6.34
N THR A 269 20.64 1.38 7.09
CA THR A 269 21.34 2.01 8.23
C THR A 269 21.72 0.96 9.28
N LEU A 270 20.80 0.09 9.65
CA LEU A 270 21.05 -0.93 10.67
C LEU A 270 21.99 -2.05 10.17
N ILE A 271 21.89 -2.45 8.91
CA ILE A 271 22.78 -3.47 8.32
C ILE A 271 24.22 -2.92 8.18
N ASN A 272 24.36 -1.72 7.63
CA ASN A 272 25.67 -1.12 7.36
C ASN A 272 26.28 -0.40 8.59
N LYS A 273 25.50 -0.19 9.66
CA LYS A 273 25.86 0.62 10.83
C LYS A 273 26.35 2.03 10.44
N SER A 274 25.63 2.65 9.47
CA SER A 274 25.93 3.99 8.96
C SER A 274 24.63 4.76 8.75
N SER A 275 24.51 5.92 9.36
CA SER A 275 23.30 6.76 9.34
C SER A 275 23.30 7.83 8.25
N ASN A 276 24.39 8.01 7.51
CA ASN A 276 24.61 9.14 6.59
C ASN A 276 23.51 9.28 5.53
N ARG A 277 23.10 8.15 4.90
CA ARG A 277 22.09 8.19 3.85
C ARG A 277 20.71 8.46 4.44
N LEU A 278 20.37 7.81 5.55
CA LEU A 278 19.13 8.07 6.27
C LEU A 278 19.05 9.54 6.73
N TYR A 279 20.13 10.10 7.29
CA TYR A 279 20.22 11.50 7.67
C TYR A 279 19.95 12.43 6.49
N SER A 280 20.61 12.19 5.35
CA SER A 280 20.44 13.00 4.14
C SER A 280 19.00 12.92 3.62
N TYR A 281 18.39 11.74 3.64
CA TYR A 281 17.01 11.55 3.23
C TYR A 281 16.03 12.26 4.16
N LEU A 282 16.17 12.12 5.47
CA LEU A 282 15.28 12.76 6.46
C LEU A 282 15.27 14.28 6.38
N LYS A 283 16.34 14.90 5.86
CA LYS A 283 16.43 16.36 5.66
C LYS A 283 15.62 16.87 4.48
N VAL A 284 15.39 16.04 3.47
CA VAL A 284 14.78 16.48 2.19
C VAL A 284 13.38 15.94 1.98
N ARG A 285 13.00 14.90 2.73
CA ARG A 285 11.70 14.24 2.55
C ARG A 285 10.54 15.15 2.98
N PRO A 286 9.37 15.05 2.32
CA PRO A 286 8.15 15.71 2.79
C PRO A 286 7.73 15.21 4.18
N HIS A 287 7.03 16.05 4.94
CA HIS A 287 6.50 15.66 6.26
C HIS A 287 5.05 15.15 6.19
N LYS A 288 4.28 15.56 5.16
CA LYS A 288 2.89 15.11 4.96
C LYS A 288 2.88 13.71 4.35
N GLN A 289 3.29 12.72 5.15
CA GLN A 289 3.47 11.34 4.73
C GLN A 289 2.91 10.36 5.76
N PHE A 290 2.56 9.17 5.28
CA PHE A 290 2.37 7.98 6.12
C PHE A 290 3.67 7.17 6.11
N THR A 291 4.22 6.86 7.29
CA THR A 291 5.46 6.10 7.45
C THR A 291 5.17 4.67 7.86
N MET A 292 5.88 3.72 7.28
CA MET A 292 5.80 2.30 7.64
C MET A 292 7.18 1.66 7.57
N LEU A 293 7.37 0.49 8.17
CA LEU A 293 8.52 -0.39 7.93
C LEU A 293 8.13 -1.56 7.04
N ASP A 294 6.92 -2.06 7.25
CA ASP A 294 6.34 -3.22 6.61
C ASP A 294 4.85 -2.98 6.30
N CYS A 295 4.36 -3.67 5.31
CA CYS A 295 2.94 -3.72 4.95
C CYS A 295 2.64 -5.09 4.29
N HIS A 296 1.48 -5.22 3.66
CA HIS A 296 1.06 -6.42 2.92
C HIS A 296 1.86 -6.67 1.62
N ASP A 297 2.64 -5.68 1.18
CA ASP A 297 3.62 -5.78 0.09
C ASP A 297 5.05 -5.89 0.64
N GLY A 298 6.04 -5.91 -0.24
CA GLY A 298 7.44 -5.89 0.15
C GLY A 298 8.00 -4.49 0.39
N ILE A 299 9.24 -4.43 0.88
CA ILE A 299 10.02 -3.19 1.00
C ILE A 299 10.40 -2.74 -0.41
N PRO A 300 10.00 -1.54 -0.86
CA PRO A 300 10.30 -1.05 -2.19
C PRO A 300 11.80 -0.85 -2.43
N VAL A 301 12.24 -1.17 -3.66
CA VAL A 301 13.60 -0.94 -4.12
C VAL A 301 13.58 -0.12 -5.41
N LYS A 302 13.01 -0.66 -6.48
CA LYS A 302 12.91 0.02 -7.78
C LYS A 302 11.46 0.21 -8.22
N PRO A 303 11.15 1.35 -8.80
CA PRO A 303 11.99 2.53 -9.11
C PRO A 303 12.15 3.52 -7.95
N ASP A 304 11.65 3.22 -6.76
CA ASP A 304 11.52 4.15 -5.64
C ASP A 304 12.86 4.74 -5.19
N LEU A 305 13.92 3.93 -5.17
CA LEU A 305 15.25 4.29 -4.69
C LEU A 305 16.21 4.80 -5.77
N ASP A 306 15.79 4.83 -7.04
CA ASP A 306 16.67 5.26 -8.12
C ASP A 306 17.23 6.67 -7.82
N ASP A 307 18.51 6.88 -8.11
CA ASP A 307 19.32 8.08 -7.80
C ASP A 307 19.58 8.35 -6.30
N LEU A 308 18.84 7.71 -5.37
CA LEU A 308 19.12 7.82 -3.92
C LEU A 308 20.14 6.78 -3.46
N VAL A 309 20.11 5.59 -4.07
CA VAL A 309 20.96 4.46 -3.70
C VAL A 309 21.61 3.89 -4.95
N GLU A 310 22.94 3.86 -4.94
CA GLU A 310 23.70 3.24 -6.02
C GLU A 310 23.35 1.75 -6.16
N THR A 311 23.24 1.24 -7.40
CA THR A 311 22.86 -0.15 -7.69
C THR A 311 23.69 -1.17 -6.90
N LYS A 312 25.02 -0.97 -6.81
CA LYS A 312 25.91 -1.89 -6.04
C LYS A 312 25.60 -1.88 -4.54
N ALA A 313 25.26 -0.72 -3.98
CA ALA A 313 24.88 -0.60 -2.58
C ALA A 313 23.52 -1.28 -2.33
N ALA A 314 22.54 -1.07 -3.21
CA ALA A 314 21.25 -1.70 -3.14
C ALA A 314 21.37 -3.23 -3.27
N GLN A 315 22.17 -3.75 -4.22
CA GLN A 315 22.43 -5.18 -4.39
C GLN A 315 22.96 -5.82 -3.11
N LYS A 316 23.95 -5.19 -2.47
CA LYS A 316 24.52 -5.69 -1.21
C LYS A 316 23.47 -5.86 -0.11
N ILE A 317 22.54 -4.91 0.03
CA ILE A 317 21.46 -5.00 1.02
C ILE A 317 20.46 -6.10 0.63
N VAL A 318 20.11 -6.21 -0.66
CA VAL A 318 19.25 -7.27 -1.16
C VAL A 318 19.86 -8.65 -0.89
N ASP A 319 21.16 -8.83 -1.15
CA ASP A 319 21.86 -10.09 -0.91
C ASP A 319 21.78 -10.50 0.57
N VAL A 320 22.04 -9.55 1.49
CA VAL A 320 21.88 -9.78 2.94
C VAL A 320 20.44 -10.15 3.30
N CYS A 321 19.45 -9.50 2.68
CA CYS A 321 18.04 -9.81 2.94
C CYS A 321 17.68 -11.23 2.47
N VAL A 322 18.18 -11.63 1.30
CA VAL A 322 17.97 -12.99 0.76
C VAL A 322 18.64 -14.04 1.64
N GLU A 323 19.87 -13.80 2.10
CA GLU A 323 20.56 -14.67 3.07
C GLU A 323 19.77 -14.84 4.38
N ARG A 324 18.98 -13.80 4.75
CA ARG A 324 18.10 -13.84 5.94
C ARG A 324 16.68 -14.34 5.63
N GLY A 325 16.47 -14.99 4.49
CA GLY A 325 15.21 -15.65 4.12
C GLY A 325 14.18 -14.79 3.41
N SER A 326 14.55 -13.61 2.93
CA SER A 326 13.64 -12.81 2.10
C SER A 326 13.47 -13.38 0.70
N ASN A 327 12.30 -13.22 0.09
CA ASN A 327 12.12 -13.43 -1.34
C ASN A 327 11.95 -12.10 -2.09
N LEU A 328 12.06 -12.14 -3.41
CA LEU A 328 12.10 -10.93 -4.24
C LEU A 328 10.92 -10.86 -5.21
N SER A 329 10.49 -9.64 -5.47
CA SER A 329 9.66 -9.29 -6.63
C SER A 329 10.52 -8.59 -7.66
N LEU A 330 10.37 -8.96 -8.94
CA LEU A 330 11.15 -8.39 -10.03
C LEU A 330 10.31 -7.51 -10.95
N ILE A 331 10.98 -6.59 -11.67
CA ILE A 331 10.35 -5.75 -12.68
C ILE A 331 10.12 -6.58 -13.96
N TYR A 332 8.92 -6.50 -14.52
CA TYR A 332 8.53 -7.22 -15.74
C TYR A 332 8.96 -6.50 -17.02
N SER A 333 8.88 -5.17 -17.02
CA SER A 333 9.05 -4.35 -18.22
C SER A 333 10.52 -4.16 -18.58
N ASP A 334 10.96 -4.63 -19.76
CA ASP A 334 12.34 -4.51 -20.22
C ASP A 334 12.81 -3.06 -20.35
N ALA A 335 11.92 -2.12 -20.69
CA ALA A 335 12.23 -0.69 -20.76
C ALA A 335 12.63 -0.08 -19.40
N HIS A 336 12.23 -0.74 -18.31
CA HIS A 336 12.47 -0.26 -16.94
C HIS A 336 13.48 -1.13 -16.17
N LYS A 337 14.00 -2.18 -16.80
CA LYS A 337 15.10 -2.96 -16.26
C LYS A 337 16.40 -2.19 -16.36
N ASN A 338 17.28 -2.38 -15.38
CA ASN A 338 18.62 -1.81 -15.45
C ASN A 338 19.48 -2.53 -16.46
N LYS A 339 20.33 -1.76 -17.14
CA LYS A 339 21.38 -2.31 -18.02
C LYS A 339 22.35 -3.24 -17.27
N ASP A 340 22.45 -3.07 -15.96
CA ASP A 340 23.33 -3.85 -15.07
C ASP A 340 22.66 -5.14 -14.54
N GLY A 341 21.44 -5.46 -14.97
CA GLY A 341 20.70 -6.66 -14.56
C GLY A 341 20.10 -6.63 -13.14
N PHE A 342 20.10 -5.47 -12.49
CA PHE A 342 19.47 -5.31 -11.16
C PHE A 342 18.01 -4.89 -11.30
N ASP A 343 17.10 -5.86 -11.24
CA ASP A 343 15.66 -5.70 -11.52
C ASP A 343 14.76 -5.90 -10.29
N VAL A 344 15.32 -5.78 -9.10
CA VAL A 344 14.56 -5.98 -7.86
C VAL A 344 13.56 -4.86 -7.67
N HIS A 345 12.26 -5.21 -7.69
CA HIS A 345 11.17 -4.28 -7.43
C HIS A 345 10.91 -4.12 -5.93
N GLN A 346 10.81 -5.25 -5.21
CA GLN A 346 10.56 -5.26 -3.76
C GLN A 346 11.28 -6.44 -3.09
N ILE A 347 11.69 -6.23 -1.83
CA ILE A 347 12.15 -7.27 -0.91
C ILE A 347 10.95 -7.70 -0.07
N ARG A 348 10.59 -8.99 -0.07
CA ARG A 348 9.45 -9.53 0.67
C ARG A 348 9.94 -10.29 1.89
N CYS A 349 9.56 -9.84 3.06
CA CYS A 349 9.93 -10.41 4.36
C CYS A 349 9.07 -9.79 5.46
N SER A 350 9.04 -10.41 6.64
CA SER A 350 8.71 -9.68 7.84
C SER A 350 9.90 -8.80 8.26
N TYR A 351 9.64 -7.59 8.72
CA TYR A 351 10.72 -6.67 9.09
C TYR A 351 11.53 -7.17 10.29
N TYR A 352 10.91 -7.95 11.17
CA TYR A 352 11.59 -8.59 12.29
C TYR A 352 12.57 -9.68 11.83
N SER A 353 12.17 -10.54 10.87
CA SER A 353 13.04 -11.58 10.33
C SER A 353 14.25 -11.02 9.60
N VAL A 354 14.07 -9.97 8.78
CA VAL A 354 15.20 -9.40 8.02
C VAL A 354 16.22 -8.72 8.93
N LEU A 355 15.85 -8.39 10.17
CA LEU A 355 16.76 -7.94 11.24
C LEU A 355 17.27 -9.11 12.12
N ASN A 356 17.24 -10.37 11.62
CA ASN A 356 17.67 -11.58 12.34
C ASN A 356 16.89 -11.87 13.63
N CYS A 357 15.66 -11.38 13.75
CA CYS A 357 14.86 -11.46 14.98
C CYS A 357 15.60 -10.85 16.19
N ASP A 358 16.40 -9.84 15.97
CA ASP A 358 17.07 -9.07 17.00
C ASP A 358 16.09 -8.03 17.56
N ASP A 359 15.71 -8.19 18.83
CA ASP A 359 14.73 -7.34 19.50
C ASP A 359 15.16 -5.88 19.55
N ASP A 360 16.43 -5.59 19.83
CA ASP A 360 16.94 -4.23 19.97
C ASP A 360 17.06 -3.55 18.60
N ALA A 361 17.56 -4.26 17.59
CA ALA A 361 17.60 -3.75 16.22
C ALA A 361 16.18 -3.45 15.69
N TYR A 362 15.22 -4.32 15.98
CA TYR A 362 13.84 -4.12 15.58
C TYR A 362 13.20 -2.91 16.27
N LEU A 363 13.40 -2.75 17.57
CA LEU A 363 12.90 -1.61 18.33
C LEU A 363 13.59 -0.30 17.93
N ALA A 364 14.89 -0.34 17.59
CA ALA A 364 15.60 0.80 17.01
C ALA A 364 14.97 1.22 15.68
N ALA A 365 14.66 0.27 14.79
CA ALA A 365 13.97 0.54 13.53
C ALA A 365 12.61 1.22 13.76
N ARG A 366 11.79 0.69 14.67
CA ARG A 366 10.49 1.27 15.03
C ARG A 366 10.62 2.65 15.68
N ALA A 367 11.63 2.86 16.51
CA ALA A 367 11.89 4.18 17.10
C ALA A 367 12.25 5.21 16.03
N ILE A 368 13.11 4.87 15.07
CA ILE A 368 13.41 5.75 13.93
C ILE A 368 12.14 6.07 13.14
N GLN A 369 11.32 5.05 12.82
CA GLN A 369 10.03 5.25 12.13
C GLN A 369 9.14 6.24 12.90
N PHE A 370 9.00 6.09 14.20
CA PHE A 370 8.08 6.90 15.01
C PHE A 370 8.61 8.31 15.26
N PHE A 371 9.91 8.51 15.22
CA PHE A 371 10.52 9.83 15.30
C PHE A 371 10.63 10.53 13.94
N ALA A 372 10.56 9.82 12.82
CA ALA A 372 10.47 10.44 11.50
C ALA A 372 9.14 11.22 11.36
N PRO A 373 9.14 12.44 10.77
CA PRO A 373 7.92 13.19 10.55
C PRO A 373 6.91 12.41 9.69
N GLY A 374 5.63 12.44 10.06
CA GLY A 374 4.55 11.76 9.38
C GLY A 374 3.65 10.96 10.31
N ILE A 375 2.65 10.29 9.73
CA ILE A 375 1.70 9.44 10.44
C ILE A 375 2.25 8.01 10.46
N PRO A 376 2.64 7.46 11.61
CA PRO A 376 3.19 6.10 11.65
C PRO A 376 2.08 5.06 11.47
N GLN A 377 2.32 4.10 10.57
CA GLN A 377 1.50 2.89 10.43
C GLN A 377 2.33 1.67 10.84
N VAL A 378 1.74 0.80 11.63
CA VAL A 378 2.31 -0.48 12.04
C VAL A 378 1.49 -1.60 11.44
N TYR A 379 2.14 -2.47 10.69
CA TYR A 379 1.52 -3.64 10.10
C TYR A 379 1.36 -4.74 11.16
N TYR A 380 0.27 -5.49 11.12
CA TYR A 380 -0.10 -6.44 12.16
C TYR A 380 0.96 -7.53 12.41
N VAL A 381 1.66 -8.00 11.35
CA VAL A 381 2.77 -8.96 11.52
C VAL A 381 3.90 -8.32 12.33
N GLY A 382 4.28 -7.09 11.96
CA GLY A 382 5.30 -6.34 12.68
C GLY A 382 4.87 -5.95 14.09
N LEU A 383 3.58 -5.67 14.34
CA LEU A 383 3.06 -5.40 15.70
C LEU A 383 3.39 -6.53 16.68
N LEU A 384 3.27 -7.77 16.22
CA LEU A 384 3.50 -8.97 17.01
C LEU A 384 4.93 -9.51 16.89
N ALA A 385 5.86 -8.76 16.29
CA ALA A 385 7.21 -9.22 15.96
C ALA A 385 7.17 -10.60 15.28
N GLY A 386 6.28 -10.73 14.28
CA GLY A 386 6.06 -11.97 13.54
C GLY A 386 7.24 -12.28 12.62
N LYS A 387 7.51 -13.55 12.42
CA LYS A 387 8.57 -14.06 11.54
C LYS A 387 8.05 -14.30 10.13
N ASN A 388 8.97 -14.54 9.19
CA ASN A 388 8.65 -15.02 7.85
C ASN A 388 7.82 -16.30 7.92
N ASP A 389 6.76 -16.38 7.13
CA ASP A 389 5.90 -17.57 6.98
C ASP A 389 6.27 -18.35 5.71
N ASP A 390 7.41 -19.05 5.78
CA ASP A 390 7.93 -19.85 4.66
C ASP A 390 7.02 -21.05 4.32
N GLU A 391 6.24 -21.52 5.30
CA GLU A 391 5.30 -22.63 5.09
C GLU A 391 4.13 -22.19 4.20
N MET A 392 3.57 -21.02 4.46
CA MET A 392 2.50 -20.46 3.62
C MET A 392 3.00 -20.14 2.21
N VAL A 393 4.21 -19.63 2.06
CA VAL A 393 4.81 -19.44 0.73
C VAL A 393 4.93 -20.76 -0.04
N LYS A 394 5.39 -21.82 0.60
CA LYS A 394 5.48 -23.15 -0.02
C LYS A 394 4.11 -23.74 -0.37
N LEU A 395 3.12 -23.54 0.52
CA LEU A 395 1.76 -24.07 0.33
C LEU A 395 1.02 -23.37 -0.81
N THR A 396 1.15 -22.05 -0.91
CA THR A 396 0.39 -21.24 -1.86
C THR A 396 1.12 -20.94 -3.17
N GLY A 397 2.45 -21.01 -3.16
CA GLY A 397 3.30 -20.53 -4.24
C GLY A 397 3.38 -19.00 -4.32
N GLU A 398 2.80 -18.27 -3.34
CA GLU A 398 2.67 -16.82 -3.34
C GLU A 398 3.75 -16.18 -2.47
N GLY A 399 4.72 -15.50 -3.10
CA GLY A 399 5.84 -14.89 -2.37
C GLY A 399 5.43 -13.84 -1.32
N ARG A 400 4.28 -13.18 -1.47
CA ARG A 400 3.77 -12.20 -0.49
C ARG A 400 3.31 -12.84 0.81
N GLU A 401 2.92 -14.13 0.79
CA GLU A 401 2.45 -14.85 1.99
C GLU A 401 3.53 -14.96 3.08
N ILE A 402 4.79 -14.73 2.73
CA ILE A 402 5.91 -14.67 3.68
C ILE A 402 5.68 -13.65 4.82
N ASN A 403 4.88 -12.62 4.59
CA ASN A 403 4.58 -11.55 5.55
C ASN A 403 3.06 -11.37 5.73
N ARG A 404 2.29 -12.47 5.65
CA ARG A 404 0.81 -12.42 5.72
C ARG A 404 0.22 -13.50 6.62
N HIS A 405 0.97 -13.92 7.66
CA HIS A 405 0.50 -14.90 8.64
C HIS A 405 -0.80 -14.43 9.31
N ASN A 406 -1.81 -15.30 9.36
CA ASN A 406 -3.04 -15.05 10.10
C ASN A 406 -2.92 -15.58 11.51
N PHE A 407 -2.93 -14.71 12.50
CA PHE A 407 -2.81 -15.06 13.90
C PHE A 407 -4.14 -15.51 14.48
N THR A 408 -4.16 -16.67 15.09
CA THR A 408 -5.25 -17.12 15.96
C THR A 408 -5.25 -16.36 17.28
N ILE A 409 -6.37 -16.37 18.01
CA ILE A 409 -6.45 -15.73 19.34
C ILE A 409 -5.38 -16.29 20.29
N SER A 410 -5.15 -17.61 20.28
CA SER A 410 -4.15 -18.25 21.12
C SER A 410 -2.72 -17.80 20.80
N GLU A 411 -2.42 -17.56 19.51
CA GLU A 411 -1.13 -17.00 19.11
C GLU A 411 -1.02 -15.54 19.58
N ILE A 412 -2.07 -14.72 19.38
CA ILE A 412 -2.07 -13.32 19.83
C ILE A 412 -1.82 -13.25 21.34
N GLU A 413 -2.51 -14.06 22.14
CA GLU A 413 -2.32 -14.13 23.60
C GLU A 413 -0.87 -14.41 23.99
N LYS A 414 -0.20 -15.28 23.25
CA LYS A 414 1.21 -15.61 23.47
C LYS A 414 2.14 -14.49 22.96
N GLU A 415 1.89 -13.99 21.73
CA GLU A 415 2.76 -13.03 21.09
C GLU A 415 2.78 -11.68 21.84
N VAL A 416 1.65 -11.23 22.36
CA VAL A 416 1.58 -9.98 23.13
C VAL A 416 2.38 -10.04 24.44
N GLN A 417 2.73 -11.21 24.95
CA GLN A 417 3.59 -11.36 26.13
C GLN A 417 5.08 -11.29 25.84
N LYS A 418 5.49 -11.32 24.56
CA LYS A 418 6.91 -11.20 24.20
C LYS A 418 7.48 -9.87 24.68
N PRO A 419 8.70 -9.85 25.27
CA PRO A 419 9.32 -8.60 25.72
C PRO A 419 9.43 -7.53 24.62
N VAL A 420 9.77 -7.92 23.40
CA VAL A 420 9.87 -7.02 22.25
C VAL A 420 8.52 -6.38 21.93
N VAL A 421 7.42 -7.12 21.97
CA VAL A 421 6.06 -6.62 21.71
C VAL A 421 5.64 -5.64 22.83
N GLN A 422 5.88 -6.00 24.08
CA GLN A 422 5.57 -5.14 25.22
C GLN A 422 6.36 -3.81 25.18
N ARG A 423 7.62 -3.86 24.75
CA ARG A 423 8.46 -2.64 24.56
C ARG A 423 7.93 -1.81 23.37
N LEU A 424 7.52 -2.47 22.29
CA LEU A 424 6.91 -1.78 21.13
C LEU A 424 5.61 -1.07 21.50
N LEU A 425 4.73 -1.72 22.27
CA LEU A 425 3.47 -1.10 22.73
C LEU A 425 3.74 0.15 23.57
N LYS A 426 4.71 0.11 24.49
CA LYS A 426 5.12 1.30 25.26
C LYS A 426 5.65 2.42 24.34
N LEU A 427 6.38 2.07 23.29
CA LEU A 427 6.90 3.04 22.33
C LEU A 427 5.75 3.66 21.49
N ILE A 428 4.74 2.88 21.14
CA ILE A 428 3.51 3.36 20.48
C ILE A 428 2.76 4.34 21.39
N ASP A 429 2.55 3.98 22.66
CA ASP A 429 1.87 4.84 23.63
C ASP A 429 2.63 6.16 23.82
N PHE A 430 3.95 6.09 23.95
CA PHE A 430 4.79 7.29 24.02
C PHE A 430 4.64 8.17 22.77
N ARG A 431 4.69 7.59 21.56
CA ARG A 431 4.51 8.31 20.28
C ARG A 431 3.13 8.96 20.17
N ASN A 432 2.10 8.31 20.70
CA ASN A 432 0.72 8.81 20.66
C ASN A 432 0.47 9.96 21.63
N ASP A 433 1.05 9.91 22.81
CA ASP A 433 0.63 10.74 23.93
C ASP A 433 1.59 11.86 24.29
N TYR A 434 2.87 11.75 23.85
CA TYR A 434 3.84 12.77 24.20
C TYR A 434 3.68 14.02 23.32
N PRO A 435 3.40 15.20 23.91
CA PRO A 435 3.00 16.40 23.16
C PRO A 435 4.05 16.92 22.18
N ALA A 436 5.33 16.63 22.41
CA ALA A 436 6.42 17.12 21.56
C ALA A 436 6.28 16.69 20.09
N PHE A 437 5.68 15.53 19.81
CA PHE A 437 5.46 15.04 18.43
C PHE A 437 4.51 15.90 17.59
N ASN A 438 3.80 16.86 18.20
CA ASN A 438 3.00 17.87 17.51
C ASN A 438 3.72 19.22 17.39
N GLY A 439 5.04 19.24 17.54
CA GLY A 439 5.88 20.43 17.48
C GLY A 439 6.84 20.43 16.29
N GLU A 440 8.00 21.00 16.52
CA GLU A 440 9.09 21.11 15.55
C GLU A 440 9.96 19.86 15.56
N PHE A 441 10.31 19.38 14.36
CA PHE A 441 11.26 18.28 14.16
C PHE A 441 12.67 18.85 13.89
N ILE A 442 13.63 18.34 14.62
CA ILE A 442 15.04 18.75 14.52
C ILE A 442 15.87 17.49 14.31
N ILE A 443 16.68 17.50 13.26
CA ILE A 443 17.67 16.45 13.00
C ILE A 443 19.06 17.03 13.15
N GLU A 444 19.88 16.40 13.99
CA GLU A 444 21.25 16.82 14.23
C GLU A 444 22.23 15.88 13.52
N ASN A 445 23.28 16.45 12.94
CA ASN A 445 24.37 15.67 12.39
C ASN A 445 25.16 15.07 13.54
N ALA A 446 25.04 13.79 13.71
CA ALA A 446 25.86 13.00 14.59
C ALA A 446 27.06 12.42 13.83
N LYS A 447 27.83 11.53 14.40
CA LYS A 447 28.88 10.78 13.68
C LYS A 447 28.26 9.83 12.66
N ASP A 448 29.08 9.29 11.76
CA ASP A 448 28.63 8.40 10.67
C ASP A 448 27.76 7.22 11.11
N ASN A 449 27.91 6.79 12.36
CA ASN A 449 27.16 5.67 12.96
C ASN A 449 26.15 6.11 14.02
N GLU A 450 25.86 7.40 14.12
CA GLU A 450 24.90 7.95 15.07
C GLU A 450 23.85 8.78 14.35
N ILE A 451 22.59 8.72 14.81
CA ILE A 451 21.52 9.62 14.39
C ILE A 451 20.82 10.19 15.60
N LYS A 452 20.59 11.50 15.59
CA LYS A 452 19.87 12.19 16.65
C LYS A 452 18.67 12.93 16.10
N LEU A 453 17.48 12.49 16.52
CA LEU A 453 16.18 13.02 16.09
C LEU A 453 15.48 13.62 17.30
N THR A 454 15.12 14.90 17.23
CA THR A 454 14.47 15.61 18.36
C THR A 454 13.14 16.19 17.90
N TRP A 455 12.11 16.01 18.72
CA TRP A 455 10.85 16.73 18.63
C TRP A 455 10.72 17.70 19.79
N LYS A 456 10.26 18.92 19.50
CA LYS A 456 10.11 19.98 20.49
C LYS A 456 8.80 20.73 20.30
N LYS A 457 8.03 20.87 21.39
CA LYS A 457 6.85 21.71 21.45
C LYS A 457 6.84 22.45 22.78
N GLU A 458 6.98 23.78 22.74
CA GLU A 458 7.06 24.63 23.94
C GLU A 458 8.21 24.18 24.88
N ASP A 459 7.89 23.80 26.11
CA ASP A 459 8.84 23.28 27.12
C ASP A 459 9.04 21.76 27.04
N LYS A 460 8.28 21.08 26.21
CA LYS A 460 8.36 19.61 26.02
C LYS A 460 9.29 19.26 24.88
N TYR A 461 10.17 18.32 25.12
CA TYR A 461 11.03 17.76 24.06
C TYR A 461 11.31 16.28 24.31
N CYS A 462 11.57 15.54 23.25
CA CYS A 462 12.08 14.18 23.31
C CYS A 462 13.12 13.98 22.21
N THR A 463 14.15 13.21 22.52
CA THR A 463 15.26 12.94 21.61
C THR A 463 15.51 11.45 21.50
N LEU A 464 15.64 10.97 20.28
CA LEU A 464 16.11 9.63 19.94
C LEU A 464 17.58 9.74 19.56
N ASN A 465 18.44 8.99 20.23
CA ASN A 465 19.84 8.76 19.85
C ASN A 465 20.02 7.28 19.55
N ILE A 466 20.49 6.95 18.36
CA ILE A 466 20.81 5.60 17.91
C ILE A 466 22.18 5.61 17.26
#